data_c9ab430f43baa4688a6f7e0420753e4b
#
_entry.id   c9ab430f43baa4688a6f7e0420753e4b
#
_cell.length_a   1.000
_cell.length_b   1.000
_cell.length_c   1.000
_cell.angle_alpha   90.00
_cell.angle_beta   90.00
_cell.angle_gamma   90.00
#
_symmetry.space_group_name_H-M   'P 1'
#
loop_
_entity.id
_entity.type
_entity.pdbx_description
1 polymer ?
#
loop_
_entity_poly.entity_id
_entity_poly.type
_entity_poly.pdbx_seq_one_letter_code
_entity_poly.pdbx_strand_id
1 'polypeptide(L)'
;MSVEHNLIKNIKIFTLAFTLTVVLIQLSRLISPLAVIHSNYIFLAWMPLCVMLSILFIFGWRGVVPILCGMFCTNLWNLHLSFLQTAVMIGSQAFAVLCACAILRWQLGTRWRYGLTSRYVWQRLFWLGLVAPIGIKCSMYLVGNFFDFPLKISTFFGDADAIFTVVDLLSLFTAVLIYNMLFYYLTRMIVSPHFAQILWRRDIAPSLSKEKRAFTLSWLAALSVLLLLMCTPYENDFIAGYLVPVFFIIFTLGVGKIRYPFLNLTWAVSTLCLLNYNQNFLQGVLTEYSLAFILAVLISFSVCLLYMVRIYHRSEWLNRRWHLQALTDPLTLLPNFRALEQAPEQEAGKSFCCLRIDNLEFMSRHYGLIMRVHCIRSIYRTLLPLMQENEKLYQLPGSELLLVLSGPETEGRLQHMVNILNSRQIHWNNTGLDMGYGAAWGRFDGNQETLQPLLGQLSWLAEQSCAHHHVLALDSREEMVSGQTTKQVLLLNTIRTALDQGDLLLYAQPIRNKEGEGYDEILARLKYDGGIMTPDKFLPLIAQFNLSARFDLQVLESLLKW
;
A
#
# COMPACT_ATOMS: atom_id res chain seq x y z
N MET A 1 20.95 31.24 33.02
CA MET A 1 21.37 30.25 32.00
C MET A 1 20.25 29.76 31.09
N SER A 2 19.04 29.32 31.55
CA SER A 2 17.98 28.83 30.65
C SER A 2 17.32 29.94 29.82
N VAL A 3 17.15 31.14 30.34
CA VAL A 3 16.52 32.29 29.65
C VAL A 3 17.44 32.85 28.58
N GLU A 4 18.74 33.02 28.86
CA GLU A 4 19.74 33.49 27.89
C GLU A 4 19.90 32.49 26.72
N HIS A 5 19.93 31.20 27.00
CA HIS A 5 20.00 30.17 25.95
C HIS A 5 18.79 30.20 25.03
N ASN A 6 17.59 30.41 25.58
CA ASN A 6 16.35 30.53 24.79
C ASN A 6 16.34 31.85 23.98
N LEU A 7 16.88 32.96 24.53
CA LEU A 7 16.96 34.23 23.82
C LEU A 7 17.90 34.12 22.61
N ILE A 8 19.10 33.59 22.80
CA ILE A 8 20.09 33.38 21.74
C ILE A 8 19.52 32.47 20.64
N LYS A 9 18.81 31.40 21.01
CA LYS A 9 18.15 30.49 20.06
C LYS A 9 17.06 31.20 19.24
N ASN A 10 16.25 32.03 19.87
CA ASN A 10 15.20 32.79 19.19
C ASN A 10 15.79 33.85 18.25
N ILE A 11 16.88 34.55 18.65
CA ILE A 11 17.59 35.50 17.79
C ILE A 11 18.17 34.80 16.58
N LYS A 12 18.82 33.63 16.72
CA LYS A 12 19.35 32.85 15.60
C LYS A 12 18.24 32.43 14.62
N ILE A 13 17.08 31.97 15.13
CA ILE A 13 15.93 31.62 14.30
C ILE A 13 15.40 32.84 13.56
N PHE A 14 15.29 34.00 14.25
CA PHE A 14 14.81 35.23 13.62
C PHE A 14 15.77 35.71 12.52
N THR A 15 17.05 35.80 12.77
CA THR A 15 18.04 36.26 11.78
C THR A 15 18.08 35.33 10.56
N LEU A 16 18.06 34.01 10.77
CA LEU A 16 18.02 33.04 9.68
C LEU A 16 16.73 33.17 8.86
N ALA A 17 15.57 33.23 9.51
CA ALA A 17 14.29 33.38 8.84
C ALA A 17 14.19 34.72 8.09
N PHE A 18 14.69 35.82 8.67
CA PHE A 18 14.71 37.15 8.05
C PHE A 18 15.59 37.18 6.79
N THR A 19 16.84 36.73 6.90
CA THR A 19 17.78 36.71 5.75
C THR A 19 17.23 35.79 4.63
N LEU A 20 16.70 34.62 4.96
CA LEU A 20 16.05 33.76 4.00
C LEU A 20 14.85 34.43 3.35
N THR A 21 14.02 35.12 4.11
CA THR A 21 12.88 35.87 3.57
C THR A 21 13.33 36.91 2.56
N VAL A 22 14.29 37.76 2.93
CA VAL A 22 14.81 38.84 2.03
C VAL A 22 15.38 38.24 0.75
N VAL A 23 16.27 37.26 0.85
CA VAL A 23 16.95 36.66 -0.31
C VAL A 23 15.95 35.93 -1.20
N LEU A 24 15.09 35.09 -0.62
CA LEU A 24 14.14 34.27 -1.40
C LEU A 24 13.01 35.10 -2.00
N ILE A 25 12.57 36.18 -1.36
CA ILE A 25 11.59 37.10 -1.97
C ILE A 25 12.19 37.82 -3.17
N GLN A 26 13.42 38.30 -3.08
CA GLN A 26 14.09 38.91 -4.24
C GLN A 26 14.26 37.89 -5.37
N LEU A 27 14.74 36.71 -5.07
CA LEU A 27 14.86 35.62 -6.04
C LEU A 27 13.51 35.26 -6.66
N SER A 28 12.47 35.12 -5.83
CA SER A 28 11.13 34.77 -6.30
C SER A 28 10.52 35.82 -7.22
N ARG A 29 10.77 37.10 -6.97
CA ARG A 29 10.35 38.20 -7.87
C ARG A 29 11.07 38.16 -9.21
N LEU A 30 12.37 37.91 -9.18
CA LEU A 30 13.19 37.82 -10.40
C LEU A 30 12.74 36.67 -11.30
N ILE A 31 12.34 35.56 -10.66
CA ILE A 31 11.96 34.32 -11.39
C ILE A 31 10.46 34.31 -11.71
N SER A 32 9.63 35.15 -11.06
CA SER A 32 8.19 35.20 -11.30
C SER A 32 7.89 35.53 -12.77
N PRO A 33 7.22 34.64 -13.52
CA PRO A 33 6.92 34.91 -14.92
C PRO A 33 5.93 36.08 -15.04
N LEU A 34 6.24 36.98 -15.94
CA LEU A 34 5.51 38.22 -16.21
C LEU A 34 5.00 38.22 -17.64
N ALA A 35 3.75 38.65 -17.82
CA ALA A 35 3.21 39.03 -19.13
C ALA A 35 2.97 40.56 -19.15
N VAL A 36 3.10 41.17 -20.33
CA VAL A 36 2.82 42.57 -20.54
C VAL A 36 1.65 42.70 -21.50
N ILE A 37 0.51 43.22 -21.04
CA ILE A 37 -0.68 43.43 -21.84
C ILE A 37 -1.13 44.89 -21.67
N HIS A 38 -1.29 45.62 -22.77
CA HIS A 38 -1.70 47.05 -22.79
C HIS A 38 -0.87 47.92 -21.80
N SER A 39 0.44 47.72 -21.73
CA SER A 39 1.38 48.41 -20.81
C SER A 39 1.27 48.00 -19.33
N ASN A 40 0.38 47.09 -18.98
CA ASN A 40 0.25 46.57 -17.63
C ASN A 40 1.09 45.30 -17.42
N TYR A 41 1.80 45.23 -16.32
CA TYR A 41 2.53 44.04 -15.91
C TYR A 41 1.62 43.10 -15.15
N ILE A 42 1.49 41.86 -15.61
CA ILE A 42 0.65 40.84 -15.01
C ILE A 42 1.50 39.66 -14.63
N PHE A 43 1.45 39.24 -13.37
CA PHE A 43 2.14 38.02 -12.94
C PHE A 43 1.37 36.77 -13.39
N LEU A 44 2.06 35.85 -14.05
CA LEU A 44 1.52 34.52 -14.35
C LEU A 44 1.55 33.57 -13.15
N ALA A 45 2.49 33.78 -12.25
CA ALA A 45 2.57 33.16 -10.93
C ALA A 45 3.27 34.09 -9.95
N TRP A 46 2.57 34.56 -8.93
CA TRP A 46 3.16 35.43 -7.89
C TRP A 46 3.90 34.59 -6.85
N MET A 47 5.18 34.30 -7.11
CA MET A 47 5.99 33.37 -6.31
C MET A 47 6.35 33.86 -4.88
N PRO A 48 6.37 35.18 -4.56
CA PRO A 48 6.57 35.62 -3.17
C PRO A 48 5.61 34.97 -2.16
N LEU A 49 4.38 34.63 -2.57
CA LEU A 49 3.44 33.86 -1.74
C LEU A 49 4.00 32.49 -1.33
N CYS A 50 4.69 31.80 -2.25
CA CYS A 50 5.33 30.51 -1.97
C CYS A 50 6.45 30.62 -0.95
N VAL A 51 7.21 31.71 -0.99
CA VAL A 51 8.25 32.00 0.01
C VAL A 51 7.64 32.21 1.40
N MET A 52 6.59 33.04 1.50
CA MET A 52 5.86 33.26 2.75
C MET A 52 5.38 31.93 3.35
N LEU A 53 4.70 31.11 2.56
CA LEU A 53 4.20 29.80 2.99
C LEU A 53 5.34 28.85 3.40
N SER A 54 6.45 28.84 2.65
CA SER A 54 7.61 27.98 2.94
C SER A 54 8.26 28.34 4.27
N ILE A 55 8.45 29.63 4.54
CA ILE A 55 8.99 30.12 5.84
C ILE A 55 8.03 29.77 6.98
N LEU A 56 6.71 29.96 6.78
CA LEU A 56 5.70 29.58 7.78
C LEU A 56 5.68 28.07 8.05
N PHE A 57 5.84 27.23 7.02
CA PHE A 57 5.89 25.77 7.20
C PHE A 57 7.13 25.31 7.97
N ILE A 58 8.28 25.96 7.76
CA ILE A 58 9.54 25.56 8.40
C ILE A 58 9.65 26.11 9.81
N PHE A 59 9.45 27.42 9.99
CA PHE A 59 9.65 28.11 11.28
C PHE A 59 8.35 28.21 12.11
N GLY A 60 7.20 27.92 11.50
CA GLY A 60 5.88 28.10 12.13
C GLY A 60 5.59 29.57 12.44
N TRP A 61 4.88 29.85 13.53
CA TRP A 61 4.51 31.20 13.93
C TRP A 61 5.70 32.10 14.28
N ARG A 62 6.89 31.53 14.59
CA ARG A 62 8.13 32.29 14.78
C ARG A 62 8.63 32.94 13.51
N GLY A 63 8.18 32.46 12.32
CA GLY A 63 8.49 33.04 11.02
C GLY A 63 7.68 34.30 10.67
N VAL A 64 6.60 34.61 11.40
CA VAL A 64 5.68 35.71 11.03
C VAL A 64 6.40 37.06 11.05
N VAL A 65 7.05 37.40 12.16
CA VAL A 65 7.77 38.67 12.28
C VAL A 65 8.91 38.81 11.27
N PRO A 66 9.77 37.78 11.07
CA PRO A 66 10.77 37.80 10.00
C PRO A 66 10.17 38.00 8.59
N ILE A 67 9.03 37.38 8.27
CA ILE A 67 8.35 37.55 6.98
C ILE A 67 7.91 39.02 6.82
N LEU A 68 7.23 39.58 7.81
CA LEU A 68 6.73 40.94 7.73
C LEU A 68 7.87 41.94 7.57
N CYS A 69 8.94 41.84 8.38
CA CYS A 69 10.12 42.68 8.27
C CYS A 69 10.85 42.49 6.95
N GLY A 70 11.03 41.25 6.48
CA GLY A 70 11.71 40.96 5.23
C GLY A 70 10.94 41.49 4.01
N MET A 71 9.62 41.31 3.97
CA MET A 71 8.76 41.89 2.94
C MET A 71 8.79 43.43 2.98
N PHE A 72 8.79 43.98 4.17
CA PHE A 72 8.86 45.43 4.34
C PHE A 72 10.13 46.03 3.74
N CYS A 73 11.27 45.47 4.08
CA CYS A 73 12.56 45.89 3.49
C CYS A 73 12.60 45.75 1.98
N THR A 74 12.13 44.61 1.48
CA THR A 74 12.15 44.34 0.02
C THR A 74 11.16 45.20 -0.77
N ASN A 75 10.01 45.55 -0.20
CA ASN A 75 9.01 46.39 -0.87
C ASN A 75 9.44 47.86 -0.87
N LEU A 76 9.99 48.39 0.22
CA LEU A 76 10.58 49.73 0.25
C LEU A 76 11.67 49.87 -0.83
N TRP A 77 12.54 48.86 -0.95
CA TRP A 77 13.65 48.90 -1.92
C TRP A 77 13.15 48.85 -3.36
N ASN A 78 12.23 47.94 -3.69
CA ASN A 78 11.86 47.66 -5.09
C ASN A 78 10.74 48.58 -5.61
N LEU A 79 9.79 48.98 -4.76
CA LEU A 79 8.59 49.67 -5.19
C LEU A 79 8.63 51.17 -4.87
N HIS A 80 9.64 51.64 -4.11
CA HIS A 80 9.79 53.04 -3.72
C HIS A 80 8.52 53.66 -3.10
N LEU A 81 7.75 52.83 -2.34
CA LEU A 81 6.53 53.27 -1.67
C LEU A 81 6.85 54.04 -0.40
N SER A 82 5.91 54.86 0.07
CA SER A 82 5.99 55.45 1.39
C SER A 82 5.94 54.37 2.46
N PHE A 83 6.44 54.69 3.67
CA PHE A 83 6.44 53.76 4.80
C PHE A 83 5.04 53.23 5.10
N LEU A 84 4.04 54.12 5.12
CA LEU A 84 2.65 53.77 5.41
C LEU A 84 2.04 52.88 4.32
N GLN A 85 2.22 53.24 3.02
CA GLN A 85 1.75 52.42 1.89
C GLN A 85 2.36 51.03 1.92
N THR A 86 3.67 50.92 2.23
CA THR A 86 4.36 49.62 2.36
C THR A 86 3.78 48.79 3.51
N ALA A 87 3.57 49.37 4.67
CA ALA A 87 3.03 48.69 5.84
C ALA A 87 1.60 48.17 5.57
N VAL A 88 0.76 49.00 4.98
CA VAL A 88 -0.64 48.65 4.68
C VAL A 88 -0.72 47.58 3.59
N MET A 89 0.09 47.67 2.53
CA MET A 89 0.19 46.66 1.50
C MET A 89 0.60 45.29 2.07
N ILE A 90 1.63 45.24 2.88
CA ILE A 90 2.08 43.96 3.48
C ILE A 90 1.05 43.44 4.47
N GLY A 91 0.44 44.34 5.26
CA GLY A 91 -0.61 43.98 6.18
C GLY A 91 -1.79 43.27 5.46
N SER A 92 -2.24 43.83 4.32
CA SER A 92 -3.34 43.26 3.52
C SER A 92 -3.00 41.86 2.97
N GLN A 93 -1.77 41.67 2.48
CA GLN A 93 -1.33 40.39 1.93
C GLN A 93 -1.09 39.35 3.04
N ALA A 94 -0.40 39.72 4.11
CA ALA A 94 -0.05 38.81 5.19
C ALA A 94 -1.26 38.39 6.03
N PHE A 95 -2.22 39.29 6.26
CA PHE A 95 -3.39 39.00 7.07
C PHE A 95 -4.18 37.79 6.55
N ALA A 96 -4.51 37.79 5.26
CA ALA A 96 -5.26 36.70 4.64
C ALA A 96 -4.50 35.35 4.71
N VAL A 97 -3.18 35.37 4.45
CA VAL A 97 -2.34 34.18 4.52
C VAL A 97 -2.27 33.64 5.95
N LEU A 98 -2.08 34.52 6.95
CA LEU A 98 -2.01 34.14 8.35
C LEU A 98 -3.34 33.58 8.86
N CYS A 99 -4.49 34.17 8.47
CA CYS A 99 -5.83 33.65 8.78
C CYS A 99 -6.02 32.24 8.18
N ALA A 100 -5.69 32.04 6.91
CA ALA A 100 -5.79 30.73 6.27
C ALA A 100 -4.89 29.69 6.94
N CYS A 101 -3.65 30.08 7.29
CA CYS A 101 -2.73 29.22 8.04
C CYS A 101 -3.22 28.91 9.46
N ALA A 102 -3.86 29.87 10.14
CA ALA A 102 -4.42 29.68 11.47
C ALA A 102 -5.58 28.67 11.45
N ILE A 103 -6.50 28.80 10.50
CA ILE A 103 -7.61 27.86 10.31
C ILE A 103 -7.10 26.47 9.96
N LEU A 104 -6.14 26.39 9.02
CA LEU A 104 -5.54 25.12 8.64
C LEU A 104 -4.83 24.46 9.84
N ARG A 105 -4.16 25.23 10.68
CA ARG A 105 -3.55 24.73 11.92
C ARG A 105 -4.59 24.24 12.92
N TRP A 106 -5.68 24.96 13.06
CA TRP A 106 -6.79 24.53 13.93
C TRP A 106 -7.37 23.18 13.49
N GLN A 107 -7.55 22.97 12.18
CA GLN A 107 -8.08 21.72 11.63
C GLN A 107 -7.06 20.55 11.67
N LEU A 108 -5.80 20.78 11.39
CA LEU A 108 -4.79 19.74 11.20
C LEU A 108 -3.78 19.59 12.35
N GLY A 109 -3.85 20.46 13.36
CA GLY A 109 -2.89 20.51 14.47
C GLY A 109 -1.46 20.70 13.97
N THR A 110 -0.50 19.94 14.50
CA THR A 110 0.92 20.06 14.12
C THR A 110 1.23 19.68 12.68
N ARG A 111 0.34 18.93 12.03
CA ARG A 111 0.51 18.43 10.65
C ARG A 111 0.31 19.50 9.58
N TRP A 112 -0.17 20.69 9.92
CA TRP A 112 -0.33 21.80 9.00
C TRP A 112 0.97 22.28 8.34
N ARG A 113 2.12 22.08 9.01
CA ARG A 113 3.44 22.56 8.57
C ARG A 113 4.06 21.77 7.43
N TYR A 114 3.54 20.59 7.11
CA TYR A 114 4.14 19.75 6.06
C TYR A 114 3.74 20.24 4.67
N GLY A 115 4.66 20.08 3.70
CA GLY A 115 4.41 20.39 2.30
C GLY A 115 3.24 19.60 1.68
N LEU A 116 2.93 19.86 0.41
CA LEU A 116 1.74 19.34 -0.28
C LEU A 116 1.73 17.82 -0.52
N THR A 117 2.78 17.10 -0.16
CA THR A 117 2.92 15.65 -0.35
C THR A 117 2.21 14.77 0.67
N SER A 118 1.47 15.34 1.61
CA SER A 118 0.88 14.59 2.71
C SER A 118 -0.58 14.20 2.45
N ARG A 119 -1.11 13.40 3.39
CA ARG A 119 -2.52 12.95 3.42
C ARG A 119 -3.55 14.08 3.26
N TYR A 120 -3.18 15.31 3.63
CA TYR A 120 -4.09 16.47 3.69
C TYR A 120 -3.86 17.49 2.56
N VAL A 121 -3.40 17.05 1.38
CA VAL A 121 -3.10 17.92 0.23
C VAL A 121 -4.30 18.79 -0.15
N TRP A 122 -5.51 18.20 -0.25
CA TRP A 122 -6.71 18.92 -0.67
C TRP A 122 -7.14 20.01 0.32
N GLN A 123 -7.03 19.76 1.62
CA GLN A 123 -7.33 20.77 2.64
C GLN A 123 -6.33 21.94 2.56
N ARG A 124 -5.05 21.65 2.32
CA ARG A 124 -4.04 22.69 2.14
C ARG A 124 -4.25 23.47 0.85
N LEU A 125 -4.56 22.81 -0.25
CA LEU A 125 -4.90 23.48 -1.51
C LEU A 125 -6.14 24.36 -1.36
N PHE A 126 -7.16 23.90 -0.70
CA PHE A 126 -8.36 24.69 -0.45
C PHE A 126 -8.04 25.95 0.35
N TRP A 127 -7.42 25.82 1.53
CA TRP A 127 -7.15 26.97 2.40
C TRP A 127 -6.05 27.89 1.86
N LEU A 128 -4.96 27.35 1.36
CA LEU A 128 -3.80 28.13 0.94
C LEU A 128 -3.83 28.49 -0.55
N GLY A 129 -4.42 27.65 -1.40
CA GLY A 129 -4.51 27.88 -2.82
C GLY A 129 -5.75 28.67 -3.24
N LEU A 130 -6.88 28.49 -2.55
CA LEU A 130 -8.14 29.16 -2.93
C LEU A 130 -8.50 30.26 -1.93
N VAL A 131 -8.65 29.94 -0.64
CA VAL A 131 -9.13 30.90 0.37
C VAL A 131 -8.11 32.02 0.63
N ALA A 132 -6.82 31.72 0.75
CA ALA A 132 -5.81 32.75 0.96
C ALA A 132 -5.70 33.74 -0.21
N PRO A 133 -5.61 33.33 -1.51
CA PRO A 133 -5.66 34.25 -2.64
C PRO A 133 -6.89 35.13 -2.68
N ILE A 134 -8.09 34.57 -2.49
CA ILE A 134 -9.34 35.34 -2.42
C ILE A 134 -9.26 36.36 -1.28
N GLY A 135 -8.82 35.92 -0.10
CA GLY A 135 -8.63 36.79 1.04
C GLY A 135 -7.61 37.92 0.81
N ILE A 136 -6.50 37.63 0.11
CA ILE A 136 -5.51 38.63 -0.30
C ILE A 136 -6.18 39.68 -1.19
N LYS A 137 -6.90 39.26 -2.23
CA LYS A 137 -7.57 40.20 -3.14
C LYS A 137 -8.66 41.02 -2.45
N CYS A 138 -9.48 40.41 -1.62
CA CYS A 138 -10.49 41.15 -0.84
C CYS A 138 -9.84 42.18 0.08
N SER A 139 -8.76 41.83 0.78
CA SER A 139 -8.08 42.76 1.68
C SER A 139 -7.33 43.88 0.91
N MET A 140 -6.73 43.57 -0.23
CA MET A 140 -6.11 44.58 -1.10
C MET A 140 -7.14 45.53 -1.70
N TYR A 141 -8.29 45.03 -2.16
CA TYR A 141 -9.38 45.86 -2.66
C TYR A 141 -9.93 46.80 -1.56
N LEU A 142 -10.15 46.28 -0.36
CA LEU A 142 -10.58 47.11 0.78
C LEU A 142 -9.56 48.23 1.08
N VAL A 143 -8.27 47.91 1.07
CA VAL A 143 -7.21 48.87 1.33
C VAL A 143 -7.10 49.92 0.20
N GLY A 144 -7.30 49.52 -1.06
CA GLY A 144 -7.30 50.43 -2.21
C GLY A 144 -8.37 51.52 -2.16
N ASN A 145 -9.49 51.27 -1.47
CA ASN A 145 -10.55 52.27 -1.27
C ASN A 145 -10.16 53.37 -0.27
N PHE A 146 -9.13 53.17 0.55
CA PHE A 146 -8.69 54.12 1.59
C PHE A 146 -7.34 54.75 1.33
N PHE A 147 -6.51 54.13 0.47
CA PHE A 147 -5.15 54.55 0.23
C PHE A 147 -4.84 54.57 -1.26
N ASP A 148 -4.30 55.70 -1.73
CA ASP A 148 -3.84 55.83 -3.12
C ASP A 148 -2.50 55.14 -3.31
N PHE A 149 -2.36 54.33 -4.35
CA PHE A 149 -1.13 53.69 -4.72
C PHE A 149 -0.64 54.20 -6.10
N PRO A 150 0.69 54.14 -6.37
CA PRO A 150 1.23 54.51 -7.68
C PRO A 150 0.59 53.67 -8.81
N LEU A 151 0.42 54.30 -9.97
CA LEU A 151 -0.22 53.71 -11.18
C LEU A 151 0.29 52.31 -11.56
N LYS A 152 1.57 52.03 -11.32
CA LYS A 152 2.16 50.71 -11.60
C LYS A 152 1.59 49.55 -10.76
N ILE A 153 0.99 49.84 -9.61
CA ILE A 153 0.48 48.83 -8.68
C ILE A 153 -0.99 49.08 -8.29
N SER A 154 -1.58 50.21 -8.68
CA SER A 154 -2.98 50.55 -8.40
C SER A 154 -3.95 49.50 -8.94
N THR A 155 -3.63 48.90 -10.10
CA THR A 155 -4.40 47.81 -10.72
C THR A 155 -4.54 46.56 -9.84
N PHE A 156 -3.61 46.34 -8.90
CA PHE A 156 -3.76 45.23 -7.94
C PHE A 156 -4.71 45.56 -6.78
N PHE A 157 -5.02 46.85 -6.57
CA PHE A 157 -5.79 47.33 -5.42
C PHE A 157 -7.22 47.72 -5.73
N GLY A 158 -7.62 47.92 -6.96
CA GLY A 158 -9.03 48.23 -7.25
C GLY A 158 -9.30 48.93 -8.58
N ASP A 159 -8.26 49.49 -9.21
CA ASP A 159 -8.40 50.24 -10.49
C ASP A 159 -8.36 49.30 -11.72
N ALA A 160 -8.68 48.02 -11.53
CA ALA A 160 -8.59 47.02 -12.59
C ALA A 160 -9.94 46.48 -13.01
N ASP A 161 -10.02 46.08 -14.27
CA ASP A 161 -11.19 45.36 -14.80
C ASP A 161 -11.39 44.01 -14.07
N ALA A 162 -12.63 43.52 -14.09
CA ALA A 162 -12.97 42.24 -13.43
C ALA A 162 -12.11 41.08 -13.94
N ILE A 163 -11.77 41.08 -15.24
CA ILE A 163 -10.93 40.03 -15.84
C ILE A 163 -9.49 40.07 -15.31
N PHE A 164 -8.91 41.25 -15.09
CA PHE A 164 -7.60 41.39 -14.48
C PHE A 164 -7.59 40.79 -13.07
N THR A 165 -8.63 41.02 -12.30
CA THR A 165 -8.78 40.46 -10.95
C THR A 165 -8.84 38.93 -10.99
N VAL A 166 -9.53 38.34 -11.98
CA VAL A 166 -9.57 36.89 -12.20
C VAL A 166 -8.19 36.36 -12.56
N VAL A 167 -7.46 37.00 -13.47
CA VAL A 167 -6.10 36.59 -13.84
C VAL A 167 -5.16 36.62 -12.66
N ASP A 168 -5.23 37.65 -11.83
CA ASP A 168 -4.39 37.78 -10.63
C ASP A 168 -4.72 36.70 -9.58
N LEU A 169 -6.00 36.38 -9.39
CA LEU A 169 -6.40 35.23 -8.55
C LEU A 169 -5.86 33.89 -9.10
N LEU A 170 -5.95 33.68 -10.40
CA LEU A 170 -5.40 32.47 -11.03
C LEU A 170 -3.89 32.41 -10.89
N SER A 171 -3.18 33.55 -11.00
CA SER A 171 -1.74 33.67 -10.76
C SER A 171 -1.35 33.25 -9.33
N LEU A 172 -2.07 33.72 -8.32
CA LEU A 172 -1.85 33.35 -6.93
C LEU A 172 -2.11 31.85 -6.69
N PHE A 173 -3.17 31.33 -7.29
CA PHE A 173 -3.48 29.90 -7.20
C PHE A 173 -2.44 29.04 -7.90
N THR A 174 -2.01 29.42 -9.09
CA THR A 174 -0.92 28.76 -9.85
C THR A 174 0.36 28.72 -9.05
N ALA A 175 0.73 29.82 -8.39
CA ALA A 175 1.91 29.89 -7.52
C ALA A 175 1.85 28.83 -6.42
N VAL A 176 0.76 28.77 -5.67
CA VAL A 176 0.61 27.81 -4.57
C VAL A 176 0.55 26.37 -5.08
N LEU A 177 -0.18 26.11 -6.17
CA LEU A 177 -0.40 24.77 -6.71
C LEU A 177 0.90 24.14 -7.23
N ILE A 178 1.67 24.91 -8.02
CA ILE A 178 2.82 24.40 -8.77
C ILE A 178 4.13 24.65 -8.02
N TYR A 179 4.37 25.88 -7.56
CA TYR A 179 5.71 26.31 -7.12
C TYR A 179 5.92 26.25 -5.60
N ASN A 180 4.86 26.15 -4.81
CA ASN A 180 5.03 26.15 -3.33
C ASN A 180 5.92 25.01 -2.84
N MET A 181 5.85 23.85 -3.50
CA MET A 181 6.68 22.70 -3.13
C MET A 181 8.15 22.89 -3.49
N LEU A 182 8.43 23.54 -4.62
CA LEU A 182 9.78 23.91 -5.06
C LEU A 182 10.44 24.82 -4.01
N PHE A 183 9.76 25.91 -3.63
CA PHE A 183 10.29 26.85 -2.64
C PHE A 183 10.41 26.24 -1.25
N TYR A 184 9.46 25.38 -0.86
CA TYR A 184 9.55 24.65 0.41
C TYR A 184 10.77 23.73 0.48
N TYR A 185 11.05 22.97 -0.60
CA TYR A 185 12.22 22.11 -0.64
C TYR A 185 13.51 22.91 -0.67
N LEU A 186 13.57 23.97 -1.50
CA LEU A 186 14.73 24.87 -1.56
C LEU A 186 15.04 25.45 -0.18
N THR A 187 14.04 26.07 0.46
CA THR A 187 14.20 26.68 1.79
C THR A 187 14.62 25.63 2.83
N ARG A 188 14.03 24.46 2.79
CA ARG A 188 14.33 23.40 3.76
C ARG A 188 15.72 22.79 3.56
N MET A 189 16.20 22.68 2.32
CA MET A 189 17.58 22.25 2.03
C MET A 189 18.61 23.24 2.57
N ILE A 190 18.32 24.55 2.45
CA ILE A 190 19.19 25.60 2.99
C ILE A 190 19.22 25.56 4.53
N VAL A 191 18.05 25.40 5.18
CA VAL A 191 17.96 25.35 6.64
C VAL A 191 18.55 24.06 7.23
N SER A 192 18.43 22.95 6.50
CA SER A 192 18.88 21.62 6.94
C SER A 192 19.51 20.84 5.78
N PRO A 193 20.84 20.91 5.58
CA PRO A 193 21.54 20.18 4.52
C PRO A 193 21.30 18.66 4.56
N HIS A 194 21.07 18.09 5.76
CA HIS A 194 20.72 16.69 5.91
C HIS A 194 19.42 16.32 5.16
N PHE A 195 18.50 17.28 5.05
CA PHE A 195 17.26 17.06 4.27
C PHE A 195 17.53 16.83 2.78
N ALA A 196 18.54 17.48 2.21
CA ALA A 196 18.94 17.24 0.82
C ALA A 196 19.35 15.78 0.58
N GLN A 197 20.11 15.20 1.53
CA GLN A 197 20.51 13.79 1.48
C GLN A 197 19.30 12.84 1.60
N ILE A 198 18.35 13.17 2.49
CA ILE A 198 17.10 12.39 2.64
C ILE A 198 16.28 12.46 1.36
N LEU A 199 16.10 13.66 0.79
CA LEU A 199 15.36 13.86 -0.47
C LEU A 199 15.99 13.06 -1.60
N TRP A 200 17.32 13.12 -1.72
CA TRP A 200 18.06 12.36 -2.71
C TRP A 200 17.86 10.85 -2.55
N ARG A 201 18.17 10.31 -1.36
CA ARG A 201 18.12 8.85 -1.11
C ARG A 201 16.70 8.28 -1.17
N ARG A 202 15.71 9.02 -0.69
CA ARG A 202 14.33 8.51 -0.58
C ARG A 202 13.51 8.74 -1.84
N ASP A 203 13.67 9.90 -2.50
CA ASP A 203 12.73 10.34 -3.52
C ASP A 203 13.34 10.43 -4.92
N ILE A 204 14.64 10.72 -5.07
CA ILE A 204 15.31 10.84 -6.38
C ILE A 204 16.03 9.55 -6.76
N ALA A 205 16.94 9.04 -5.92
CA ALA A 205 17.73 7.86 -6.22
C ALA A 205 16.91 6.59 -6.57
N PRO A 206 15.74 6.31 -5.94
CA PRO A 206 14.92 5.17 -6.35
C PRO A 206 14.33 5.28 -7.75
N SER A 207 14.14 6.51 -8.27
CA SER A 207 13.70 6.74 -9.66
C SER A 207 14.84 6.49 -10.66
N LEU A 208 16.09 6.50 -10.18
CA LEU A 208 17.31 6.25 -10.96
C LEU A 208 17.92 4.85 -10.66
N SER A 209 17.19 3.95 -9.99
CA SER A 209 17.62 2.56 -9.76
C SER A 209 17.84 1.83 -11.09
N LYS A 210 18.67 0.74 -11.10
CA LYS A 210 19.01 0.00 -12.32
C LYS A 210 17.79 -0.39 -13.15
N GLU A 211 16.71 -0.83 -12.51
CA GLU A 211 15.46 -1.25 -13.17
C GLU A 211 14.67 -0.08 -13.83
N LYS A 212 14.71 1.11 -13.23
CA LYS A 212 13.93 2.27 -13.67
C LYS A 212 14.73 3.30 -14.45
N ARG A 213 16.06 3.18 -14.45
CA ARG A 213 16.99 4.17 -15.01
C ARG A 213 16.75 4.44 -16.49
N ALA A 214 16.58 3.40 -17.28
CA ALA A 214 16.35 3.56 -18.73
C ALA A 214 15.08 4.36 -18.99
N PHE A 215 13.98 4.02 -18.32
CA PHE A 215 12.73 4.77 -18.45
C PHE A 215 12.87 6.22 -17.96
N THR A 216 13.47 6.45 -16.80
CA THR A 216 13.60 7.80 -16.24
C THR A 216 14.46 8.69 -17.12
N LEU A 217 15.57 8.16 -17.67
CA LEU A 217 16.44 8.91 -18.58
C LEU A 217 15.76 9.19 -19.92
N SER A 218 15.07 8.22 -20.52
CA SER A 218 14.33 8.43 -21.78
C SER A 218 13.18 9.42 -21.58
N TRP A 219 12.50 9.37 -20.44
CA TRP A 219 11.44 10.30 -20.07
C TRP A 219 11.97 11.73 -19.91
N LEU A 220 13.11 11.92 -19.19
CA LEU A 220 13.76 13.22 -19.05
C LEU A 220 14.26 13.75 -20.40
N ALA A 221 14.82 12.88 -21.24
CA ALA A 221 15.27 13.25 -22.59
C ALA A 221 14.09 13.72 -23.45
N ALA A 222 12.99 12.97 -23.48
CA ALA A 222 11.77 13.33 -24.20
C ALA A 222 11.20 14.67 -23.71
N LEU A 223 11.17 14.88 -22.39
CA LEU A 223 10.73 16.14 -21.79
C LEU A 223 11.65 17.30 -22.17
N SER A 224 12.98 17.08 -22.13
CA SER A 224 13.96 18.11 -22.49
C SER A 224 13.87 18.48 -23.95
N VAL A 225 13.73 17.53 -24.88
CA VAL A 225 13.52 17.77 -26.29
C VAL A 225 12.22 18.54 -26.52
N LEU A 226 11.14 18.14 -25.88
CA LEU A 226 9.85 18.84 -26.00
C LEU A 226 9.93 20.29 -25.51
N LEU A 227 10.55 20.51 -24.33
CA LEU A 227 10.74 21.85 -23.77
C LEU A 227 11.61 22.72 -24.71
N LEU A 228 12.67 22.13 -25.27
CA LEU A 228 13.53 22.84 -26.24
C LEU A 228 12.74 23.22 -27.49
N LEU A 229 11.93 22.32 -28.03
CA LEU A 229 11.04 22.62 -29.17
C LEU A 229 10.03 23.71 -28.83
N MET A 230 9.43 23.68 -27.63
CA MET A 230 8.45 24.70 -27.22
C MET A 230 9.08 26.06 -26.92
N CYS A 231 10.34 26.11 -26.50
CA CYS A 231 11.06 27.37 -26.20
C CYS A 231 11.83 27.97 -27.39
N THR A 232 11.94 27.25 -28.54
CA THR A 232 12.54 27.80 -29.75
C THR A 232 11.52 28.64 -30.52
N PRO A 233 11.89 29.82 -31.04
CA PRO A 233 10.98 30.63 -31.83
C PRO A 233 10.79 29.98 -33.22
N TYR A 234 9.62 29.39 -33.43
CA TYR A 234 9.17 28.95 -34.75
C TYR A 234 8.15 29.94 -35.29
N GLU A 235 8.23 30.26 -36.57
CA GLU A 235 7.31 31.19 -37.26
C GLU A 235 5.87 30.64 -37.38
N ASN A 236 5.64 29.36 -37.05
CA ASN A 236 4.32 28.73 -37.17
C ASN A 236 3.63 28.62 -35.83
N ASP A 237 2.66 29.48 -35.56
CA ASP A 237 1.81 29.49 -34.36
C ASP A 237 1.03 28.17 -34.12
N PHE A 238 0.82 27.39 -35.19
CA PHE A 238 0.07 26.12 -35.13
C PHE A 238 0.76 25.04 -34.30
N ILE A 239 2.08 24.95 -34.32
CA ILE A 239 2.84 23.86 -33.71
C ILE A 239 2.79 23.98 -32.17
N ALA A 240 2.85 25.19 -31.62
CA ALA A 240 2.90 25.42 -30.18
C ALA A 240 1.63 24.92 -29.47
N GLY A 241 0.45 25.14 -30.07
CA GLY A 241 -0.83 24.70 -29.48
C GLY A 241 -0.97 23.18 -29.36
N TYR A 242 -0.45 22.42 -30.32
CA TYR A 242 -0.49 20.95 -30.29
C TYR A 242 0.53 20.31 -29.34
N LEU A 243 1.63 21.02 -29.02
CA LEU A 243 2.64 20.50 -28.11
C LEU A 243 2.23 20.54 -26.62
N VAL A 244 1.30 21.41 -26.23
CA VAL A 244 0.81 21.52 -24.85
C VAL A 244 0.14 20.21 -24.37
N PRO A 245 -0.78 19.58 -25.10
CA PRO A 245 -1.30 18.26 -24.74
C PRO A 245 -0.20 17.18 -24.65
N VAL A 246 0.78 17.19 -25.58
CA VAL A 246 1.90 16.24 -25.58
C VAL A 246 2.76 16.42 -24.32
N PHE A 247 3.00 17.66 -23.90
CA PHE A 247 3.70 17.97 -22.66
C PHE A 247 2.99 17.35 -21.45
N PHE A 248 1.66 17.47 -21.36
CA PHE A 248 0.89 16.86 -20.31
C PHE A 248 0.92 15.32 -20.37
N ILE A 249 0.83 14.73 -21.57
CA ILE A 249 0.91 13.27 -21.77
C ILE A 249 2.24 12.72 -21.25
N ILE A 250 3.37 13.38 -21.55
CA ILE A 250 4.68 12.96 -21.04
C ILE A 250 4.69 12.91 -19.50
N PHE A 251 4.11 13.91 -18.83
CA PHE A 251 4.01 13.90 -17.38
C PHE A 251 3.10 12.78 -16.85
N THR A 252 1.98 12.49 -17.52
CA THR A 252 1.09 11.39 -17.12
C THR A 252 1.76 10.02 -17.25
N LEU A 253 2.63 9.82 -18.26
CA LEU A 253 3.45 8.60 -18.40
C LEU A 253 4.46 8.44 -17.26
N GLY A 254 4.89 9.53 -16.63
CA GLY A 254 5.74 9.51 -15.44
C GLY A 254 5.02 9.08 -14.18
N VAL A 255 3.68 9.19 -14.12
CA VAL A 255 2.90 8.79 -12.95
C VAL A 255 3.05 7.29 -12.70
N GLY A 256 3.40 6.93 -11.49
CA GLY A 256 3.57 5.53 -11.09
C GLY A 256 4.96 4.93 -11.32
N LYS A 257 5.73 5.44 -12.25
CA LYS A 257 7.11 5.01 -12.49
C LYS A 257 8.13 5.91 -11.77
N ILE A 258 7.83 7.20 -11.69
CA ILE A 258 8.66 8.22 -11.05
C ILE A 258 8.07 8.58 -9.69
N ARG A 259 8.93 8.79 -8.69
CA ARG A 259 8.48 9.23 -7.35
C ARG A 259 7.84 10.61 -7.42
N TYR A 260 6.73 10.80 -6.73
CA TYR A 260 5.95 12.04 -6.75
C TYR A 260 6.76 13.32 -6.48
N PRO A 261 7.66 13.39 -5.47
CA PRO A 261 8.43 14.61 -5.25
C PRO A 261 9.33 14.99 -6.43
N PHE A 262 9.93 14.01 -7.09
CA PHE A 262 10.74 14.24 -8.27
C PHE A 262 9.89 14.66 -9.49
N LEU A 263 8.75 13.99 -9.69
CA LEU A 263 7.78 14.36 -10.75
C LEU A 263 7.27 15.79 -10.55
N ASN A 264 6.93 16.19 -9.33
CA ASN A 264 6.41 17.52 -9.04
C ASN A 264 7.49 18.62 -9.17
N LEU A 265 8.73 18.33 -8.78
CA LEU A 265 9.85 19.27 -8.99
C LEU A 265 10.12 19.47 -10.48
N THR A 266 10.14 18.39 -11.27
CA THR A 266 10.28 18.49 -12.73
C THR A 266 9.10 19.23 -13.35
N TRP A 267 7.86 19.02 -12.89
CA TRP A 267 6.70 19.78 -13.34
C TRP A 267 6.87 21.27 -13.07
N ALA A 268 7.26 21.65 -11.84
CA ALA A 268 7.47 23.05 -11.48
C ALA A 268 8.59 23.72 -12.29
N VAL A 269 9.71 23.03 -12.49
CA VAL A 269 10.82 23.57 -13.30
C VAL A 269 10.41 23.68 -14.78
N SER A 270 9.76 22.67 -15.32
CA SER A 270 9.33 22.67 -16.74
C SER A 270 8.30 23.76 -17.02
N THR A 271 7.31 23.93 -16.15
CA THR A 271 6.32 25.00 -16.29
C THR A 271 6.94 26.38 -16.10
N LEU A 272 7.95 26.51 -15.22
CA LEU A 272 8.70 27.75 -15.08
C LEU A 272 9.47 28.11 -16.36
N CYS A 273 10.14 27.14 -16.97
CA CYS A 273 10.81 27.33 -18.26
C CYS A 273 9.83 27.74 -19.37
N LEU A 274 8.67 27.06 -19.44
CA LEU A 274 7.64 27.39 -20.41
C LEU A 274 7.11 28.82 -20.25
N LEU A 275 6.77 29.21 -19.04
CA LEU A 275 6.19 30.53 -18.78
C LEU A 275 7.19 31.69 -19.00
N ASN A 276 8.50 31.45 -18.80
CA ASN A 276 9.52 32.50 -18.96
C ASN A 276 10.10 32.55 -20.37
N TYR A 277 10.24 31.43 -21.06
CA TYR A 277 11.02 31.34 -22.30
C TYR A 277 10.20 30.91 -23.52
N ASN A 278 8.95 30.45 -23.33
CA ASN A 278 8.12 30.08 -24.49
C ASN A 278 7.43 31.32 -25.08
N GLN A 279 8.09 31.94 -26.01
CA GLN A 279 7.50 33.05 -26.78
C GLN A 279 6.27 32.60 -27.59
N ASN A 280 6.28 31.39 -28.11
CA ASN A 280 5.20 30.84 -28.92
C ASN A 280 3.94 30.53 -28.12
N PHE A 281 4.08 30.09 -26.86
CA PHE A 281 2.95 29.82 -25.97
C PHE A 281 2.20 31.10 -25.55
N LEU A 282 2.92 32.21 -25.48
CA LEU A 282 2.41 33.53 -25.10
C LEU A 282 2.18 34.46 -26.30
N GLN A 283 2.67 34.12 -27.52
CA GLN A 283 2.58 34.98 -28.71
C GLN A 283 1.16 35.26 -29.18
N GLY A 284 0.21 34.35 -28.92
CA GLY A 284 -1.22 34.60 -29.19
C GLY A 284 -1.97 35.33 -28.07
N VAL A 285 -1.28 35.70 -26.96
CA VAL A 285 -1.88 36.31 -25.79
C VAL A 285 -1.86 37.84 -25.93
N LEU A 286 -2.83 38.34 -26.66
CA LEU A 286 -3.04 39.79 -26.86
C LEU A 286 -4.04 40.38 -25.85
N THR A 287 -4.75 39.53 -25.11
CA THR A 287 -5.82 39.94 -24.17
C THR A 287 -5.70 39.23 -22.84
N GLU A 288 -6.24 39.84 -21.80
CA GLU A 288 -6.35 39.24 -20.45
C GLU A 288 -7.20 37.98 -20.47
N TYR A 289 -8.18 37.85 -21.36
CA TYR A 289 -9.01 36.63 -21.53
C TYR A 289 -8.17 35.43 -21.98
N SER A 290 -7.27 35.64 -22.95
CA SER A 290 -6.37 34.60 -23.44
C SER A 290 -5.43 34.14 -22.30
N LEU A 291 -4.96 35.08 -21.48
CA LEU A 291 -4.12 34.80 -20.33
C LEU A 291 -4.86 34.01 -19.25
N ALA A 292 -6.09 34.43 -18.94
CA ALA A 292 -6.95 33.68 -17.99
C ALA A 292 -7.18 32.24 -18.47
N PHE A 293 -7.42 32.05 -19.77
CA PHE A 293 -7.59 30.72 -20.36
C PHE A 293 -6.33 29.84 -20.18
N ILE A 294 -5.14 30.37 -20.51
CA ILE A 294 -3.88 29.64 -20.36
C ILE A 294 -3.63 29.24 -18.91
N LEU A 295 -3.83 30.15 -17.95
CA LEU A 295 -3.68 29.84 -16.53
C LEU A 295 -4.69 28.80 -16.07
N ALA A 296 -5.95 28.89 -16.52
CA ALA A 296 -6.98 27.91 -16.21
C ALA A 296 -6.62 26.50 -16.74
N VAL A 297 -6.08 26.41 -17.96
CA VAL A 297 -5.60 25.15 -18.55
C VAL A 297 -4.44 24.59 -17.74
N LEU A 298 -3.46 25.42 -17.39
CA LEU A 298 -2.30 25.00 -16.59
C LEU A 298 -2.70 24.51 -15.19
N ILE A 299 -3.63 25.22 -14.55
CA ILE A 299 -4.20 24.80 -13.25
C ILE A 299 -4.92 23.47 -13.40
N SER A 300 -5.76 23.32 -14.43
CA SER A 300 -6.51 22.09 -14.67
C SER A 300 -5.57 20.89 -14.85
N PHE A 301 -4.51 21.02 -15.65
CA PHE A 301 -3.51 19.98 -15.83
C PHE A 301 -2.76 19.66 -14.53
N SER A 302 -2.41 20.68 -13.75
CA SER A 302 -1.73 20.48 -12.46
C SER A 302 -2.61 19.75 -11.45
N VAL A 303 -3.91 20.10 -11.38
CA VAL A 303 -4.89 19.42 -10.51
C VAL A 303 -5.09 17.97 -10.98
N CYS A 304 -5.23 17.74 -12.29
CA CYS A 304 -5.32 16.39 -12.86
C CYS A 304 -4.09 15.55 -12.51
N LEU A 305 -2.88 16.10 -12.67
CA LEU A 305 -1.64 15.39 -12.34
C LEU A 305 -1.59 15.00 -10.85
N LEU A 306 -1.92 15.94 -9.95
CA LEU A 306 -2.01 15.66 -8.51
C LEU A 306 -3.04 14.57 -8.19
N TYR A 307 -4.19 14.62 -8.85
CA TYR A 307 -5.26 13.64 -8.67
C TYR A 307 -4.83 12.24 -9.14
N MET A 308 -4.23 12.15 -10.34
CA MET A 308 -3.70 10.90 -10.88
C MET A 308 -2.64 10.27 -9.96
N VAL A 309 -1.68 11.06 -9.48
CA VAL A 309 -0.68 10.59 -8.53
C VAL A 309 -1.33 10.06 -7.26
N ARG A 310 -2.33 10.74 -6.74
CA ARG A 310 -3.06 10.30 -5.55
C ARG A 310 -3.82 9.00 -5.76
N ILE A 311 -4.52 8.87 -6.89
CA ILE A 311 -5.23 7.62 -7.25
C ILE A 311 -4.23 6.48 -7.37
N TYR A 312 -3.12 6.71 -8.07
CA TYR A 312 -2.09 5.70 -8.23
C TYR A 312 -1.55 5.20 -6.88
N HIS A 313 -1.17 6.10 -5.98
CA HIS A 313 -0.69 5.72 -4.64
C HIS A 313 -1.76 5.00 -3.82
N ARG A 314 -3.02 5.42 -3.93
CA ARG A 314 -4.13 4.74 -3.27
C ARG A 314 -4.34 3.33 -3.83
N SER A 315 -4.29 3.18 -5.15
CA SER A 315 -4.41 1.89 -5.82
C SER A 315 -3.26 0.95 -5.44
N GLU A 316 -2.01 1.44 -5.45
CA GLU A 316 -0.84 0.67 -5.05
C GLU A 316 -0.93 0.22 -3.58
N TRP A 317 -1.36 1.12 -2.69
CA TRP A 317 -1.57 0.78 -1.28
C TRP A 317 -2.68 -0.26 -1.10
N LEU A 318 -3.80 -0.13 -1.82
CA LEU A 318 -4.90 -1.11 -1.81
C LEU A 318 -4.42 -2.45 -2.36
N ASN A 319 -3.73 -2.46 -3.49
CA ASN A 319 -3.19 -3.69 -4.10
C ASN A 319 -2.24 -4.42 -3.15
N ARG A 320 -1.33 -3.71 -2.48
CA ARG A 320 -0.46 -4.31 -1.45
C ARG A 320 -1.26 -4.88 -0.28
N ARG A 321 -2.28 -4.17 0.16
CA ARG A 321 -3.15 -4.64 1.25
C ARG A 321 -3.96 -5.86 0.84
N TRP A 322 -4.54 -5.85 -0.36
CA TRP A 322 -5.24 -6.99 -0.93
C TRP A 322 -4.32 -8.20 -1.09
N HIS A 323 -3.11 -7.98 -1.57
CA HIS A 323 -2.10 -9.02 -1.73
C HIS A 323 -1.75 -9.66 -0.38
N LEU A 324 -1.47 -8.85 0.65
CA LEU A 324 -1.22 -9.36 2.00
C LEU A 324 -2.44 -10.11 2.57
N GLN A 325 -3.65 -9.62 2.35
CA GLN A 325 -4.87 -10.30 2.78
C GLN A 325 -5.12 -11.61 2.02
N ALA A 326 -4.75 -11.67 0.74
CA ALA A 326 -4.86 -12.90 -0.06
C ALA A 326 -3.87 -13.98 0.40
N LEU A 327 -2.75 -13.62 1.01
CA LEU A 327 -1.68 -14.52 1.46
C LEU A 327 -1.79 -14.94 2.93
N THR A 328 -2.71 -14.36 3.68
CA THR A 328 -2.92 -14.69 5.09
C THR A 328 -4.37 -15.11 5.34
N ASP A 329 -4.57 -16.04 6.26
CA ASP A 329 -5.91 -16.35 6.74
C ASP A 329 -6.44 -15.16 7.57
N PRO A 330 -7.64 -14.63 7.28
CA PRO A 330 -8.15 -13.42 7.91
C PRO A 330 -8.44 -13.57 9.41
N LEU A 331 -8.64 -14.78 9.87
CA LEU A 331 -8.99 -15.07 11.26
C LEU A 331 -7.77 -15.43 12.11
N THR A 332 -6.91 -16.31 11.61
CA THR A 332 -5.71 -16.73 12.34
C THR A 332 -4.53 -15.79 12.15
N LEU A 333 -4.48 -15.04 11.05
CA LEU A 333 -3.38 -14.20 10.58
C LEU A 333 -2.11 -14.98 10.21
N LEU A 334 -2.21 -16.29 10.09
CA LEU A 334 -1.12 -17.13 9.59
C LEU A 334 -1.04 -17.05 8.08
N PRO A 335 0.16 -17.18 7.48
CA PRO A 335 0.29 -17.37 6.05
C PRO A 335 -0.54 -18.58 5.61
N ASN A 336 -1.29 -18.41 4.52
CA ASN A 336 -2.10 -19.47 3.96
C ASN A 336 -1.35 -20.24 2.85
N PHE A 337 -1.98 -21.25 2.28
CA PHE A 337 -1.41 -22.06 1.21
C PHE A 337 -0.96 -21.22 -0.01
N ARG A 338 -1.71 -20.15 -0.36
CA ARG A 338 -1.32 -19.25 -1.48
C ARG A 338 0.00 -18.54 -1.22
N ALA A 339 0.32 -18.25 0.04
CA ALA A 339 1.61 -17.65 0.38
C ALA A 339 2.78 -18.60 0.11
N LEU A 340 2.56 -19.89 0.28
CA LEU A 340 3.54 -20.93 -0.06
C LEU A 340 3.69 -21.08 -1.58
N GLU A 341 2.58 -21.12 -2.32
CA GLU A 341 2.57 -21.27 -3.78
C GLU A 341 3.24 -20.10 -4.53
N GLN A 342 3.25 -18.89 -3.97
CA GLN A 342 3.82 -17.73 -4.64
C GLN A 342 5.34 -17.69 -4.68
N ALA A 343 6.02 -18.36 -3.78
CA ALA A 343 7.47 -18.33 -3.71
C ALA A 343 8.06 -19.68 -3.23
N PRO A 344 7.74 -20.79 -3.92
CA PRO A 344 8.21 -22.10 -3.51
C PRO A 344 9.74 -22.20 -3.56
N GLU A 345 10.40 -21.52 -4.49
CA GLU A 345 11.86 -21.48 -4.62
C GLU A 345 12.57 -20.93 -3.36
N GLN A 346 11.92 -20.03 -2.60
CA GLN A 346 12.49 -19.49 -1.35
C GLN A 346 12.55 -20.52 -0.24
N GLU A 347 11.78 -21.59 -0.35
CA GLU A 347 11.70 -22.68 0.62
C GLU A 347 12.42 -23.94 0.11
N ALA A 348 13.14 -23.86 -1.02
CA ALA A 348 13.91 -24.97 -1.59
C ALA A 348 14.96 -25.49 -0.61
N GLY A 349 15.09 -26.82 -0.53
CA GLY A 349 16.04 -27.49 0.35
C GLY A 349 15.65 -27.56 1.83
N LYS A 350 14.52 -26.96 2.21
CA LYS A 350 13.96 -27.05 3.57
C LYS A 350 13.10 -28.29 3.73
N SER A 351 12.85 -28.64 4.98
CA SER A 351 11.96 -29.74 5.35
C SER A 351 10.53 -29.24 5.54
N PHE A 352 9.61 -29.79 4.79
CA PHE A 352 8.19 -29.56 4.93
C PHE A 352 7.61 -30.57 5.93
N CYS A 353 6.99 -30.06 6.98
CA CYS A 353 6.46 -30.86 8.06
C CYS A 353 4.96 -30.60 8.17
N CYS A 354 4.14 -31.56 7.74
CA CYS A 354 2.70 -31.49 7.86
C CYS A 354 2.31 -31.89 9.30
N LEU A 355 1.65 -31.01 10.02
CA LEU A 355 1.10 -31.23 11.34
C LEU A 355 -0.41 -31.35 11.21
N ARG A 356 -0.96 -32.53 11.46
CA ARG A 356 -2.40 -32.78 11.52
C ARG A 356 -2.90 -32.61 12.96
N ILE A 357 -4.04 -31.98 13.10
CA ILE A 357 -4.71 -31.79 14.37
C ILE A 357 -5.95 -32.69 14.36
N ASP A 358 -5.86 -33.77 15.13
CA ASP A 358 -6.98 -34.71 15.28
C ASP A 358 -8.15 -34.06 16.04
N ASN A 359 -9.37 -34.48 15.75
CA ASN A 359 -10.62 -33.98 16.34
C ASN A 359 -10.92 -32.50 16.15
N LEU A 360 -10.07 -31.70 15.46
CA LEU A 360 -10.31 -30.26 15.26
C LEU A 360 -11.59 -29.98 14.49
N GLU A 361 -11.90 -30.77 13.47
CA GLU A 361 -13.14 -30.62 12.68
C GLU A 361 -14.39 -30.98 13.49
N PHE A 362 -14.32 -32.07 14.23
CA PHE A 362 -15.40 -32.49 15.12
C PHE A 362 -15.69 -31.41 16.16
N MET A 363 -14.65 -30.95 16.85
CA MET A 363 -14.75 -29.88 17.85
C MET A 363 -15.27 -28.57 17.21
N SER A 364 -14.80 -28.23 16.02
CA SER A 364 -15.23 -27.01 15.30
C SER A 364 -16.72 -27.05 14.94
N ARG A 365 -17.27 -28.21 14.60
CA ARG A 365 -18.71 -28.37 14.36
C ARG A 365 -19.55 -28.15 15.61
N HIS A 366 -19.05 -28.54 16.78
CA HIS A 366 -19.77 -28.42 18.05
C HIS A 366 -19.58 -27.05 18.72
N TYR A 367 -18.38 -26.50 18.73
CA TYR A 367 -18.03 -25.25 19.43
C TYR A 367 -17.88 -24.03 18.51
N GLY A 368 -17.99 -24.23 17.21
CA GLY A 368 -17.97 -23.17 16.21
C GLY A 368 -16.57 -22.75 15.75
N LEU A 369 -16.55 -21.87 14.72
CA LEU A 369 -15.34 -21.43 14.03
C LEU A 369 -14.35 -20.67 14.94
N ILE A 370 -14.86 -19.92 15.91
CA ILE A 370 -13.98 -19.11 16.78
C ILE A 370 -13.12 -20.01 17.69
N MET A 371 -13.67 -21.14 18.15
CA MET A 371 -12.89 -22.15 18.88
C MET A 371 -11.75 -22.70 18.00
N ARG A 372 -12.04 -23.07 16.75
CA ARG A 372 -11.00 -23.52 15.81
C ARG A 372 -9.86 -22.51 15.66
N VAL A 373 -10.20 -21.22 15.47
CA VAL A 373 -9.21 -20.13 15.40
C VAL A 373 -8.38 -20.04 16.67
N HIS A 374 -9.03 -20.18 17.83
CA HIS A 374 -8.35 -20.17 19.13
C HIS A 374 -7.34 -21.32 19.22
N CYS A 375 -7.73 -22.54 18.85
CA CYS A 375 -6.85 -23.70 18.84
C CYS A 375 -5.63 -23.48 17.94
N ILE A 376 -5.83 -23.08 16.69
CA ILE A 376 -4.74 -22.82 15.73
C ILE A 376 -3.78 -21.73 16.26
N ARG A 377 -4.31 -20.64 16.82
CA ARG A 377 -3.49 -19.60 17.44
C ARG A 377 -2.74 -20.07 18.68
N SER A 378 -3.34 -20.95 19.48
CA SER A 378 -2.67 -21.54 20.64
C SER A 378 -1.51 -22.43 20.22
N ILE A 379 -1.72 -23.28 19.21
CA ILE A 379 -0.67 -24.12 18.62
C ILE A 379 0.49 -23.25 18.10
N TYR A 380 0.17 -22.22 17.31
CA TYR A 380 1.19 -21.30 16.81
C TYR A 380 2.01 -20.64 17.93
N ARG A 381 1.36 -20.14 18.97
CA ARG A 381 2.05 -19.53 20.13
C ARG A 381 2.94 -20.54 20.87
N THR A 382 2.55 -21.81 20.90
CA THR A 382 3.35 -22.87 21.53
C THR A 382 4.57 -23.23 20.68
N LEU A 383 4.42 -23.24 19.35
CA LEU A 383 5.50 -23.60 18.44
C LEU A 383 6.48 -22.45 18.15
N LEU A 384 6.01 -21.21 18.18
CA LEU A 384 6.81 -20.03 17.84
C LEU A 384 8.18 -19.94 18.57
N PRO A 385 8.28 -20.15 19.88
CA PRO A 385 9.57 -20.14 20.57
C PRO A 385 10.51 -21.30 20.22
N LEU A 386 10.00 -22.35 19.56
CA LEU A 386 10.78 -23.51 19.11
C LEU A 386 11.26 -23.38 17.66
N MET A 387 10.78 -22.36 16.95
CA MET A 387 11.11 -22.08 15.56
C MET A 387 12.28 -21.08 15.46
N GLN A 388 13.07 -21.19 14.41
CA GLN A 388 14.15 -20.26 14.07
C GLN A 388 13.63 -19.09 13.22
N GLU A 389 14.39 -17.99 13.09
CA GLU A 389 13.98 -16.79 12.34
C GLU A 389 13.59 -17.04 10.87
N ASN A 390 14.19 -18.07 10.23
CA ASN A 390 13.94 -18.42 8.83
C ASN A 390 12.88 -19.50 8.64
N GLU A 391 12.24 -19.95 9.71
CA GLU A 391 11.22 -20.98 9.70
C GLU A 391 9.83 -20.36 9.74
N LYS A 392 8.86 -21.00 9.09
CA LYS A 392 7.52 -20.48 8.94
C LYS A 392 6.47 -21.54 9.23
N LEU A 393 5.31 -21.10 9.70
CA LEU A 393 4.12 -21.92 9.84
C LEU A 393 3.06 -21.41 8.88
N TYR A 394 2.58 -22.30 8.02
CA TYR A 394 1.49 -22.04 7.06
C TYR A 394 0.24 -22.79 7.50
N GLN A 395 -0.90 -22.15 7.29
CA GLN A 395 -2.20 -22.80 7.48
C GLN A 395 -2.63 -23.43 6.16
N LEU A 396 -2.81 -24.74 6.17
CA LEU A 396 -3.37 -25.49 5.04
C LEU A 396 -4.91 -25.55 5.15
N PRO A 397 -5.60 -25.91 4.06
CA PRO A 397 -7.03 -26.26 4.11
C PRO A 397 -7.26 -27.43 5.08
N GLY A 398 -8.43 -27.48 5.72
CA GLY A 398 -8.76 -28.56 6.68
C GLY A 398 -8.12 -28.37 8.06
N SER A 399 -7.73 -29.47 8.68
CA SER A 399 -7.20 -29.52 10.05
C SER A 399 -5.69 -29.60 10.12
N GLU A 400 -4.99 -29.03 9.13
CA GLU A 400 -3.56 -29.19 8.95
C GLU A 400 -2.81 -27.86 8.99
N LEU A 401 -1.60 -27.93 9.52
CA LEU A 401 -0.63 -26.84 9.51
C LEU A 401 0.67 -27.36 8.87
N LEU A 402 1.33 -26.53 8.09
CA LEU A 402 2.62 -26.84 7.49
C LEU A 402 3.72 -26.02 8.17
N LEU A 403 4.64 -26.70 8.86
CA LEU A 403 5.87 -26.09 9.31
C LEU A 403 6.95 -26.27 8.26
N VAL A 404 7.66 -25.21 7.97
CA VAL A 404 8.84 -25.23 7.10
C VAL A 404 10.04 -25.05 7.98
N LEU A 405 10.77 -26.15 8.20
CA LEU A 405 11.92 -26.21 9.10
C LEU A 405 13.23 -26.23 8.33
N SER A 406 14.27 -25.68 8.94
CA SER A 406 15.63 -25.63 8.40
C SER A 406 16.58 -26.46 9.26
N GLY A 407 17.56 -27.14 8.63
CA GLY A 407 18.61 -27.88 9.33
C GLY A 407 18.52 -29.40 9.25
N PRO A 408 19.51 -30.12 9.71
CA PRO A 408 19.63 -31.57 9.52
C PRO A 408 18.80 -32.42 10.50
N GLU A 409 18.46 -31.92 11.68
CA GLU A 409 17.75 -32.68 12.74
C GLU A 409 16.25 -32.45 12.73
N THR A 410 15.63 -32.46 11.57
CA THR A 410 14.20 -32.14 11.42
C THR A 410 13.31 -33.10 12.19
N GLU A 411 13.56 -34.38 12.11
CA GLU A 411 12.74 -35.41 12.76
C GLU A 411 12.71 -35.27 14.28
N GLY A 412 13.88 -35.16 14.92
CA GLY A 412 13.98 -35.01 16.37
C GLY A 412 13.32 -33.72 16.87
N ARG A 413 13.50 -32.61 16.14
CA ARG A 413 12.84 -31.33 16.45
C ARG A 413 11.32 -31.40 16.29
N LEU A 414 10.86 -32.01 15.20
CA LEU A 414 9.43 -32.15 14.94
C LEU A 414 8.78 -33.07 16.00
N GLN A 415 9.42 -34.19 16.35
CA GLN A 415 8.95 -35.08 17.42
C GLN A 415 8.86 -34.34 18.76
N HIS A 416 9.87 -33.52 19.08
CA HIS A 416 9.84 -32.69 20.30
C HIS A 416 8.67 -31.70 20.28
N MET A 417 8.42 -31.02 19.13
CA MET A 417 7.29 -30.11 18.97
C MET A 417 5.94 -30.82 19.16
N VAL A 418 5.76 -31.99 18.56
CA VAL A 418 4.54 -32.81 18.70
C VAL A 418 4.35 -33.26 20.16
N ASN A 419 5.42 -33.69 20.84
CA ASN A 419 5.35 -34.09 22.25
C ASN A 419 4.93 -32.93 23.17
N ILE A 420 5.44 -31.71 22.90
CA ILE A 420 5.00 -30.51 23.63
C ILE A 420 3.52 -30.21 23.38
N LEU A 421 3.06 -30.34 22.14
CA LEU A 421 1.65 -30.13 21.83
C LEU A 421 0.73 -31.16 22.51
N ASN A 422 1.10 -32.44 22.49
CA ASN A 422 0.35 -33.51 23.13
C ASN A 422 0.39 -33.45 24.67
N SER A 423 1.41 -32.81 25.24
CA SER A 423 1.50 -32.60 26.70
C SER A 423 0.70 -31.38 27.18
N ARG A 424 0.26 -30.52 26.28
CA ARG A 424 -0.46 -29.28 26.61
C ARG A 424 -1.93 -29.36 26.26
N GLN A 425 -2.79 -29.17 27.27
CA GLN A 425 -4.22 -29.05 27.08
C GLN A 425 -4.60 -27.63 26.61
N ILE A 426 -5.36 -27.50 25.54
CA ILE A 426 -5.92 -26.23 25.09
C ILE A 426 -7.24 -26.01 25.80
N HIS A 427 -7.42 -24.86 26.47
CA HIS A 427 -8.64 -24.51 27.18
C HIS A 427 -9.52 -23.57 26.35
N TRP A 428 -10.81 -23.89 26.27
CA TRP A 428 -11.85 -23.08 25.65
C TRP A 428 -13.03 -22.93 26.64
N ASN A 429 -13.37 -21.70 27.02
CA ASN A 429 -14.46 -21.41 27.97
C ASN A 429 -14.38 -22.26 29.25
N ASN A 430 -13.22 -22.36 29.88
CA ASN A 430 -12.90 -23.18 31.05
C ASN A 430 -13.02 -24.70 30.84
N THR A 431 -13.22 -25.18 29.61
CA THR A 431 -13.21 -26.60 29.28
C THR A 431 -11.90 -26.97 28.62
N GLY A 432 -11.21 -27.99 29.10
CA GLY A 432 -10.04 -28.56 28.47
C GLY A 432 -10.46 -29.32 27.21
N LEU A 433 -9.85 -28.98 26.08
CA LEU A 433 -10.05 -29.68 24.80
C LEU A 433 -9.00 -30.77 24.66
N ASP A 434 -9.45 -31.99 24.43
CA ASP A 434 -8.57 -33.11 24.14
C ASP A 434 -8.31 -33.21 22.64
N MET A 435 -7.08 -32.89 22.24
CA MET A 435 -6.65 -32.84 20.84
C MET A 435 -5.40 -33.70 20.67
N GLY A 436 -5.47 -34.58 19.68
CA GLY A 436 -4.30 -35.36 19.26
C GLY A 436 -3.54 -34.65 18.13
N TYR A 437 -2.25 -34.90 18.05
CA TYR A 437 -1.40 -34.35 17.01
C TYR A 437 -0.57 -35.44 16.36
N GLY A 438 -0.63 -35.52 15.04
CA GLY A 438 0.26 -36.35 14.22
C GLY A 438 1.09 -35.46 13.27
N ALA A 439 2.29 -35.90 12.94
CA ALA A 439 3.11 -35.14 12.01
C ALA A 439 3.93 -36.05 11.08
N ALA A 440 4.14 -35.55 9.86
CA ALA A 440 5.02 -36.18 8.90
C ALA A 440 5.91 -35.11 8.24
N TRP A 441 7.10 -35.51 7.79
CA TRP A 441 8.02 -34.59 7.15
C TRP A 441 8.68 -35.18 5.90
N GLY A 442 9.08 -34.29 4.98
CA GLY A 442 9.82 -34.62 3.78
C GLY A 442 10.60 -33.40 3.27
N ARG A 443 11.60 -33.61 2.45
CA ARG A 443 12.37 -32.52 1.85
C ARG A 443 11.68 -31.99 0.60
N PHE A 444 11.66 -30.66 0.47
CA PHE A 444 11.12 -29.97 -0.68
C PHE A 444 12.25 -29.51 -1.63
N ASP A 445 12.12 -29.80 -2.90
CA ASP A 445 13.11 -29.48 -3.95
C ASP A 445 13.02 -28.03 -4.48
N GLY A 446 11.94 -27.31 -4.15
CA GLY A 446 11.68 -25.95 -4.64
C GLY A 446 10.88 -25.89 -5.93
N ASN A 447 10.51 -27.03 -6.52
CA ASN A 447 9.70 -27.05 -7.74
C ASN A 447 8.21 -26.94 -7.41
N GLN A 448 7.52 -26.03 -8.11
CA GLN A 448 6.09 -25.81 -7.93
C GLN A 448 5.24 -27.03 -8.31
N GLU A 449 5.68 -27.83 -9.29
CA GLU A 449 4.95 -29.01 -9.74
C GLU A 449 4.96 -30.15 -8.71
N THR A 450 6.03 -30.24 -7.91
CA THR A 450 6.16 -31.28 -6.86
C THR A 450 5.50 -30.88 -5.55
N LEU A 451 5.12 -29.59 -5.38
CA LEU A 451 4.57 -29.06 -4.14
C LEU A 451 3.26 -29.73 -3.73
N GLN A 452 2.26 -29.79 -4.61
CA GLN A 452 0.96 -30.36 -4.28
C GLN A 452 1.02 -31.87 -4.05
N PRO A 453 1.72 -32.69 -4.90
CA PRO A 453 1.94 -34.09 -4.60
C PRO A 453 2.63 -34.34 -3.25
N LEU A 454 3.68 -33.60 -2.94
CA LEU A 454 4.39 -33.69 -1.67
C LEU A 454 3.46 -33.42 -0.47
N LEU A 455 2.66 -32.35 -0.53
CA LEU A 455 1.74 -32.01 0.55
C LEU A 455 0.66 -33.09 0.74
N GLY A 456 0.15 -33.69 -0.36
CA GLY A 456 -0.80 -34.78 -0.29
C GLY A 456 -0.22 -36.01 0.40
N GLN A 457 1.04 -36.37 0.09
CA GLN A 457 1.75 -37.48 0.72
C GLN A 457 2.02 -37.20 2.21
N LEU A 458 2.48 -36.00 2.55
CA LEU A 458 2.71 -35.61 3.94
C LEU A 458 1.41 -35.57 4.77
N SER A 459 0.31 -35.11 4.18
CA SER A 459 -1.01 -35.10 4.82
C SER A 459 -1.47 -36.52 5.18
N TRP A 460 -1.32 -37.44 4.24
CA TRP A 460 -1.67 -38.84 4.48
C TRP A 460 -0.77 -39.48 5.57
N LEU A 461 0.55 -39.26 5.51
CA LEU A 461 1.47 -39.74 6.55
C LEU A 461 1.19 -39.12 7.92
N ALA A 462 0.84 -37.83 7.97
CA ALA A 462 0.46 -37.17 9.22
C ALA A 462 -0.80 -37.75 9.84
N GLU A 463 -1.75 -38.22 9.02
CA GLU A 463 -2.95 -38.95 9.50
C GLU A 463 -2.56 -40.29 10.12
N GLN A 464 -1.68 -41.05 9.47
CA GLN A 464 -1.15 -42.32 10.03
C GLN A 464 -0.35 -42.09 11.32
N SER A 465 0.38 -40.99 11.38
CA SER A 465 1.13 -40.59 12.57
C SER A 465 0.24 -40.33 13.79
N CYS A 466 -0.98 -39.85 13.61
CA CYS A 466 -1.95 -39.69 14.72
C CYS A 466 -2.25 -41.02 15.41
N ALA A 467 -2.36 -42.11 14.65
CA ALA A 467 -2.65 -43.44 15.19
C ALA A 467 -1.43 -44.07 15.89
N HIS A 468 -0.23 -43.78 15.45
CA HIS A 468 1.01 -44.41 15.93
C HIS A 468 1.77 -43.56 16.95
N HIS A 469 1.39 -42.32 17.18
CA HIS A 469 2.05 -41.33 18.06
C HIS A 469 3.54 -41.07 17.77
N HIS A 470 4.00 -41.37 16.57
CA HIS A 470 5.37 -41.12 16.09
C HIS A 470 5.35 -40.29 14.81
N VAL A 471 6.34 -39.40 14.71
CA VAL A 471 6.56 -38.64 13.47
C VAL A 471 7.02 -39.59 12.38
N LEU A 472 6.43 -39.43 11.18
CA LEU A 472 6.76 -40.24 10.02
C LEU A 472 7.58 -39.44 9.01
N ALA A 473 8.61 -40.04 8.45
CA ALA A 473 9.40 -39.46 7.38
C ALA A 473 8.89 -39.94 6.00
N LEU A 474 8.83 -39.04 5.04
CA LEU A 474 8.65 -39.43 3.64
C LEU A 474 9.97 -40.00 3.14
N ASP A 475 10.12 -41.31 3.21
CA ASP A 475 11.25 -42.01 2.66
C ASP A 475 11.16 -42.01 1.11
N SER A 476 12.31 -42.16 0.44
CA SER A 476 12.45 -42.18 -1.04
C SER A 476 11.73 -43.33 -1.75
N ARG A 477 10.81 -44.02 -1.08
CA ARG A 477 9.88 -44.99 -1.65
C ARG A 477 8.62 -44.27 -2.22
N GLU A 478 8.88 -43.32 -3.11
CA GLU A 478 7.82 -42.49 -3.78
C GLU A 478 6.71 -43.29 -4.45
N GLU A 479 6.96 -44.53 -4.83
CA GLU A 479 5.96 -45.37 -5.50
C GLU A 479 4.83 -45.88 -4.59
N MET A 480 5.05 -45.98 -3.27
CA MET A 480 4.05 -46.59 -2.37
C MET A 480 2.85 -45.71 -2.08
N VAL A 481 3.01 -44.39 -1.90
CA VAL A 481 1.93 -43.51 -1.41
C VAL A 481 0.96 -43.12 -2.52
N SER A 482 1.46 -42.75 -3.69
CA SER A 482 0.62 -42.42 -4.86
C SER A 482 -0.16 -43.65 -5.33
N GLY A 483 0.46 -44.82 -5.31
CA GLY A 483 -0.21 -46.08 -5.65
C GLY A 483 -1.28 -46.53 -4.65
N GLN A 484 -1.09 -46.25 -3.35
CA GLN A 484 -2.06 -46.65 -2.33
C GLN A 484 -3.31 -45.78 -2.34
N THR A 485 -3.19 -44.47 -2.49
CA THR A 485 -4.37 -43.58 -2.58
C THR A 485 -5.24 -43.92 -3.81
N THR A 486 -4.62 -44.16 -4.96
CA THR A 486 -5.32 -44.60 -6.17
C THR A 486 -5.99 -45.96 -5.96
N LYS A 487 -5.31 -46.91 -5.30
CA LYS A 487 -5.86 -48.21 -4.94
C LYS A 487 -7.05 -48.09 -3.99
N GLN A 488 -6.97 -47.22 -2.98
CA GLN A 488 -8.10 -47.00 -2.05
C GLN A 488 -9.33 -46.38 -2.73
N VAL A 489 -9.12 -45.41 -3.64
CA VAL A 489 -10.24 -44.83 -4.42
C VAL A 489 -10.86 -45.87 -5.37
N LEU A 490 -10.05 -46.68 -6.02
CA LEU A 490 -10.54 -47.78 -6.85
C LEU A 490 -11.30 -48.82 -6.00
N LEU A 491 -10.75 -49.21 -4.84
CA LEU A 491 -11.39 -50.14 -3.92
C LEU A 491 -12.73 -49.59 -3.38
N LEU A 492 -12.78 -48.28 -3.02
CA LEU A 492 -14.03 -47.63 -2.64
C LEU A 492 -15.08 -47.67 -3.75
N ASN A 493 -14.69 -47.41 -4.99
CA ASN A 493 -15.60 -47.51 -6.13
C ASN A 493 -16.08 -48.93 -6.31
N THR A 494 -15.22 -49.93 -6.15
CA THR A 494 -15.60 -51.35 -6.19
C THR A 494 -16.60 -51.68 -5.06
N ILE A 495 -16.35 -51.20 -3.84
CA ILE A 495 -17.27 -51.37 -2.70
C ILE A 495 -18.62 -50.72 -2.97
N ARG A 496 -18.65 -49.49 -3.47
CA ARG A 496 -19.90 -48.78 -3.84
C ARG A 496 -20.68 -49.54 -4.89
N THR A 497 -20.00 -50.00 -5.94
CA THR A 497 -20.64 -50.79 -7.03
C THR A 497 -21.22 -52.08 -6.47
N ALA A 498 -20.50 -52.84 -5.63
CA ALA A 498 -21.00 -54.06 -5.02
C ALA A 498 -22.21 -53.80 -4.12
N LEU A 499 -22.22 -52.69 -3.34
CA LEU A 499 -23.38 -52.29 -2.55
C LEU A 499 -24.55 -51.82 -3.42
N ASP A 500 -24.31 -51.17 -4.59
CA ASP A 500 -25.34 -50.72 -5.50
C ASP A 500 -26.00 -51.92 -6.24
N GLN A 501 -25.23 -52.95 -6.53
CA GLN A 501 -25.67 -54.15 -7.19
C GLN A 501 -26.28 -55.18 -6.22
N GLY A 502 -26.15 -54.96 -4.92
CA GLY A 502 -26.62 -55.91 -3.90
C GLY A 502 -25.76 -57.17 -3.80
N ASP A 503 -24.51 -57.12 -4.22
CA ASP A 503 -23.54 -58.24 -4.22
C ASP A 503 -22.98 -58.51 -2.80
N LEU A 504 -23.87 -58.58 -1.82
CA LEU A 504 -23.58 -58.93 -0.44
C LEU A 504 -23.83 -60.44 -0.24
N LEU A 505 -22.80 -61.13 0.24
CA LEU A 505 -22.89 -62.57 0.60
C LEU A 505 -22.84 -62.71 2.11
N LEU A 506 -23.75 -63.51 2.66
CA LEU A 506 -23.77 -63.84 4.07
C LEU A 506 -23.35 -65.31 4.25
N TYR A 507 -22.41 -65.54 5.15
CA TYR A 507 -21.93 -66.86 5.55
C TYR A 507 -22.31 -67.11 7.00
N ALA A 508 -22.88 -68.25 7.29
CA ALA A 508 -23.16 -68.69 8.67
C ALA A 508 -22.02 -69.57 9.19
N GLN A 509 -21.42 -69.17 10.29
CA GLN A 509 -20.40 -69.97 10.97
C GLN A 509 -21.03 -70.52 12.28
N PRO A 510 -21.22 -71.83 12.38
CA PRO A 510 -21.81 -72.41 13.58
C PRO A 510 -20.83 -72.37 14.75
N ILE A 511 -21.24 -71.77 15.84
CA ILE A 511 -20.51 -71.75 17.13
C ILE A 511 -21.31 -72.64 18.09
N ARG A 512 -20.74 -73.77 18.51
CA ARG A 512 -21.41 -74.75 19.37
C ARG A 512 -20.61 -74.95 20.65
N ASN A 513 -21.30 -75.14 21.77
CA ASN A 513 -20.69 -75.56 23.04
C ASN A 513 -20.47 -77.08 23.06
N LYS A 514 -19.85 -77.61 24.10
CA LYS A 514 -19.61 -79.06 24.23
C LYS A 514 -20.89 -79.88 24.35
N GLU A 515 -22.00 -79.26 24.65
CA GLU A 515 -23.32 -79.87 24.80
C GLU A 515 -24.16 -79.83 23.53
N GLY A 516 -23.60 -79.19 22.44
CA GLY A 516 -24.26 -79.11 21.15
C GLY A 516 -25.16 -77.87 20.94
N GLU A 517 -25.36 -77.06 21.99
CA GLU A 517 -26.12 -75.83 21.89
C GLU A 517 -25.22 -74.72 21.35
N GLY A 518 -25.82 -73.78 20.63
CA GLY A 518 -25.06 -72.65 20.13
C GLY A 518 -25.84 -71.76 19.17
N TYR A 519 -25.15 -70.89 18.51
CA TYR A 519 -25.68 -69.95 17.55
C TYR A 519 -24.84 -69.94 16.27
N ASP A 520 -25.35 -69.34 15.21
CA ASP A 520 -24.63 -69.15 14.00
C ASP A 520 -24.19 -67.68 13.87
N GLU A 521 -22.89 -67.48 13.79
CA GLU A 521 -22.33 -66.13 13.53
C GLU A 521 -22.47 -65.81 12.06
N ILE A 522 -23.05 -64.65 11.73
CA ILE A 522 -23.22 -64.22 10.34
C ILE A 522 -22.05 -63.33 9.92
N LEU A 523 -21.30 -63.81 8.95
CA LEU A 523 -20.13 -63.18 8.43
C LEU A 523 -20.41 -62.59 7.01
N ALA A 524 -20.40 -61.28 6.89
CA ALA A 524 -20.61 -60.59 5.63
C ALA A 524 -19.38 -60.67 4.71
N ARG A 525 -19.60 -60.78 3.42
CA ARG A 525 -18.58 -60.69 2.35
C ARG A 525 -19.14 -59.88 1.20
N LEU A 526 -18.31 -59.12 0.48
CA LEU A 526 -18.70 -58.41 -0.73
C LEU A 526 -18.14 -59.14 -1.94
N LYS A 527 -19.02 -59.46 -2.90
CA LYS A 527 -18.63 -60.02 -4.18
C LYS A 527 -18.29 -58.90 -5.17
N TYR A 528 -17.23 -59.08 -5.93
CA TYR A 528 -16.82 -58.16 -7.00
C TYR A 528 -16.15 -58.95 -8.14
N ASP A 529 -15.86 -58.30 -9.28
CA ASP A 529 -15.31 -58.96 -10.47
C ASP A 529 -13.97 -59.69 -10.21
N GLY A 530 -13.21 -59.29 -9.19
CA GLY A 530 -11.97 -59.93 -8.78
C GLY A 530 -12.11 -61.02 -7.73
N GLY A 531 -13.34 -61.39 -7.28
CA GLY A 531 -13.57 -62.43 -6.28
C GLY A 531 -14.44 -61.99 -5.09
N ILE A 532 -14.08 -62.46 -3.89
CA ILE A 532 -14.82 -62.17 -2.64
C ILE A 532 -13.92 -61.33 -1.73
N MET A 533 -14.43 -60.21 -1.27
CA MET A 533 -13.73 -59.29 -0.36
C MET A 533 -14.12 -59.56 1.09
N THR A 534 -13.14 -59.62 1.98
CA THR A 534 -13.31 -59.85 3.40
C THR A 534 -13.50 -58.54 4.20
N PRO A 535 -14.14 -58.58 5.39
CA PRO A 535 -14.48 -57.40 6.19
C PRO A 535 -13.28 -56.52 6.56
N ASP A 536 -12.14 -57.11 6.81
CA ASP A 536 -10.89 -56.41 7.13
C ASP A 536 -10.48 -55.42 6.02
N LYS A 537 -10.85 -55.66 4.76
CA LYS A 537 -10.55 -54.79 3.63
C LYS A 537 -11.59 -53.71 3.39
N PHE A 538 -12.89 -54.01 3.60
CA PHE A 538 -13.93 -53.06 3.25
C PHE A 538 -14.52 -52.27 4.44
N LEU A 539 -14.57 -52.84 5.67
CA LEU A 539 -15.14 -52.15 6.83
C LEU A 539 -14.46 -50.83 7.16
N PRO A 540 -13.11 -50.72 7.15
CA PRO A 540 -12.45 -49.45 7.37
C PRO A 540 -12.84 -48.36 6.39
N LEU A 541 -12.97 -48.71 5.09
CA LEU A 541 -13.38 -47.78 4.05
C LEU A 541 -14.87 -47.41 4.15
N ILE A 542 -15.74 -48.38 4.47
CA ILE A 542 -17.17 -48.14 4.73
C ILE A 542 -17.35 -47.15 5.86
N ALA A 543 -16.58 -47.27 6.96
CA ALA A 543 -16.61 -46.37 8.08
C ALA A 543 -16.08 -44.98 7.70
N GLN A 544 -14.92 -44.91 7.04
CA GLN A 544 -14.26 -43.67 6.63
C GLN A 544 -15.15 -42.84 5.65
N PHE A 545 -15.91 -43.51 4.76
CA PHE A 545 -16.73 -42.83 3.75
C PHE A 545 -18.23 -42.78 4.09
N ASN A 546 -18.60 -42.95 5.39
CA ASN A 546 -19.97 -42.87 5.90
C ASN A 546 -20.98 -43.82 5.17
N LEU A 547 -20.52 -45.00 4.77
CA LEU A 547 -21.36 -46.01 4.15
C LEU A 547 -21.91 -47.05 5.15
N SER A 548 -21.58 -46.96 6.46
CA SER A 548 -21.93 -47.92 7.48
C SER A 548 -23.43 -48.15 7.60
N ALA A 549 -24.22 -47.08 7.70
CA ALA A 549 -25.68 -47.21 7.81
C ALA A 549 -26.31 -47.94 6.59
N ARG A 550 -25.79 -47.67 5.39
CA ARG A 550 -26.23 -48.31 4.18
C ARG A 550 -25.85 -49.79 4.16
N PHE A 551 -24.63 -50.11 4.54
CA PHE A 551 -24.14 -51.49 4.65
C PHE A 551 -24.94 -52.27 5.65
N ASP A 552 -25.16 -51.74 6.85
CA ASP A 552 -25.92 -52.41 7.94
C ASP A 552 -27.37 -52.69 7.51
N LEU A 553 -28.02 -51.73 6.82
CA LEU A 553 -29.37 -51.96 6.27
C LEU A 553 -29.39 -53.10 5.27
N GLN A 554 -28.43 -53.19 4.35
CA GLN A 554 -28.35 -54.27 3.36
C GLN A 554 -28.06 -55.61 4.02
N VAL A 555 -27.23 -55.66 5.01
CA VAL A 555 -27.00 -56.88 5.84
C VAL A 555 -28.30 -57.34 6.48
N LEU A 556 -29.05 -56.43 7.12
CA LEU A 556 -30.34 -56.74 7.73
C LEU A 556 -31.38 -57.20 6.71
N GLU A 557 -31.51 -56.52 5.60
CA GLU A 557 -32.44 -56.91 4.51
C GLU A 557 -32.11 -58.31 3.92
N SER A 558 -30.80 -58.58 3.76
CA SER A 558 -30.36 -59.90 3.26
C SER A 558 -30.57 -60.98 4.25
N LEU A 559 -30.42 -60.71 5.54
CA LEU A 559 -30.64 -61.64 6.63
C LEU A 559 -32.14 -61.98 6.83
N LEU A 560 -33.02 -60.99 6.63
CA LEU A 560 -34.48 -61.20 6.69
C LEU A 560 -35.03 -61.98 5.52
N LYS A 561 -34.31 -62.04 4.39
CA LYS A 561 -34.66 -62.85 3.19
C LYS A 561 -34.11 -64.27 3.25
N TRP A 562 -33.18 -64.54 4.14
CA TRP A 562 -32.52 -65.82 4.35
C TRP A 562 -33.31 -66.71 5.35
#